data_969614ae9fca4f348eb9d6498fdf7117
#
_entry.id   969614ae9fca4f348eb9d6498fdf7117
#
_cell.length_a   1.000
_cell.length_b   1.000
_cell.length_c   1.000
_cell.angle_alpha   90.00
_cell.angle_beta   90.00
_cell.angle_gamma   90.00
#
_symmetry.space_group_name_H-M   'P 1'
#
loop_
_entity.id
_entity.type
_entity.pdbx_description
1 polymer ?
#
loop_
_entity_poly.entity_id
_entity_poly.type
_entity_poly.pdbx_seq_one_letter_code
_entity_poly.pdbx_strand_id
1 'polypeptide(L)'
;MWMMWSKMRRDRKHLKLVKSGPWRRRNVRRRKNLPSNTILLCVLFIFIYAAYQYQEADLSIASLTEKATQTITPAPNKPRGKILVGRITHVRDGDTFEVNGIPVRISALDCPENSTSAGQKVTRFAKQFKGQTAVCELTGAKTYDRVVGYCSIGGKDFGKTMMDQTSCKLWAKYDVWNRY
;
A
#
# COMPACT_ATOMS: atom_id res chain seq x y z
N MET A 1 13.52 -18.86 63.15
CA MET A 1 14.89 -18.94 63.72
C MET A 1 15.66 -17.76 63.14
N TRP A 2 15.93 -16.78 64.08
CA TRP A 2 16.92 -15.71 64.08
C TRP A 2 16.89 -14.73 62.89
N MET A 3 16.31 -13.45 63.12
CA MET A 3 16.88 -12.27 63.77
C MET A 3 18.20 -11.81 63.13
N MET A 4 18.17 -10.62 62.46
CA MET A 4 19.06 -9.55 62.86
C MET A 4 18.55 -8.19 62.29
N TRP A 5 18.14 -7.45 63.22
CA TRP A 5 17.94 -6.04 63.37
C TRP A 5 19.30 -5.36 63.48
N SER A 6 19.62 -4.33 62.73
CA SER A 6 20.52 -3.26 63.17
C SER A 6 20.44 -2.06 62.24
N LYS A 7 19.93 -1.08 62.80
CA LYS A 7 20.59 0.18 63.20
C LYS A 7 20.33 1.35 62.27
N MET A 8 19.21 2.02 62.56
CA MET A 8 19.01 3.43 62.24
C MET A 8 20.14 4.29 62.86
N ARG A 9 20.92 4.95 62.07
CA ARG A 9 21.68 6.13 62.51
C ARG A 9 21.03 7.39 61.99
N ARG A 10 20.53 8.17 62.89
CA ARG A 10 20.04 9.53 62.78
C ARG A 10 21.21 10.46 62.59
N ASP A 11 21.48 10.93 61.40
CA ASP A 11 22.41 12.03 61.14
C ASP A 11 21.62 13.34 61.07
N ARG A 12 21.64 14.05 62.18
CA ARG A 12 21.28 15.47 62.25
C ARG A 12 22.46 16.26 61.76
N LYS A 13 22.43 16.80 60.57
CA LYS A 13 23.37 17.82 60.13
C LYS A 13 22.64 19.05 59.61
N HIS A 14 22.74 20.11 60.42
CA HIS A 14 22.81 21.51 60.08
C HIS A 14 21.87 22.10 59.03
N LEU A 15 20.78 22.65 59.53
CA LEU A 15 20.05 23.74 58.87
C LEU A 15 20.98 24.97 58.81
N LYS A 16 21.53 25.24 57.65
CA LYS A 16 22.15 26.55 57.37
C LYS A 16 21.04 27.53 57.01
N LEU A 17 20.88 28.54 57.85
CA LEU A 17 20.03 29.69 57.54
C LEU A 17 20.53 30.33 56.26
N VAL A 18 19.71 30.29 55.22
CA VAL A 18 19.94 31.05 53.99
C VAL A 18 19.47 32.48 54.25
N LYS A 19 20.44 33.40 54.32
CA LYS A 19 20.20 34.84 54.40
C LYS A 19 19.44 35.27 53.14
N SER A 20 18.25 35.85 53.34
CA SER A 20 17.45 36.46 52.29
C SER A 20 18.22 37.64 51.67
N GLY A 21 18.72 37.50 50.47
CA GLY A 21 19.28 38.59 49.69
C GLY A 21 18.19 39.58 49.23
N PRO A 22 18.57 40.85 48.97
CA PRO A 22 17.61 41.89 48.65
C PRO A 22 16.85 41.57 47.35
N TRP A 23 15.54 41.74 47.40
CA TRP A 23 14.62 41.58 46.27
C TRP A 23 15.00 42.50 45.13
N ARG A 24 15.65 41.95 44.06
CA ARG A 24 15.84 42.65 42.80
C ARG A 24 14.49 42.86 42.16
N ARG A 25 14.00 44.11 42.15
CA ARG A 25 12.80 44.51 41.39
C ARG A 25 13.02 44.13 39.94
N ARG A 26 12.30 43.12 39.43
CA ARG A 26 12.24 42.83 38.00
C ARG A 26 11.61 44.05 37.32
N ASN A 27 12.37 44.70 36.46
CA ASN A 27 11.84 45.65 35.52
C ASN A 27 10.85 44.96 34.62
N VAL A 28 9.57 45.17 34.87
CA VAL A 28 8.50 44.81 33.96
C VAL A 28 8.67 45.69 32.73
N ARG A 29 9.27 45.14 31.66
CA ARG A 29 9.26 45.81 30.36
C ARG A 29 7.82 46.05 29.97
N ARG A 30 7.39 47.30 29.98
CA ARG A 30 6.13 47.75 29.38
C ARG A 30 6.09 47.21 27.94
N ARG A 31 5.19 46.29 27.66
CA ARG A 31 4.86 45.90 26.30
C ARG A 31 4.34 47.17 25.59
N LYS A 32 5.06 47.62 24.61
CA LYS A 32 4.59 48.66 23.72
C LYS A 32 3.36 48.10 23.02
N ASN A 33 2.20 48.66 23.27
CA ASN A 33 0.98 48.30 22.55
C ASN A 33 1.25 48.56 21.06
N LEU A 34 1.22 47.55 20.24
CA LEU A 34 1.26 47.71 18.79
C LEU A 34 0.08 48.57 18.38
N PRO A 35 0.26 49.56 17.51
CA PRO A 35 -0.86 50.38 17.04
C PRO A 35 -1.90 49.48 16.36
N SER A 36 -3.17 49.72 16.66
CA SER A 36 -4.32 48.92 16.19
C SER A 36 -4.29 48.61 14.69
N ASN A 37 -3.77 49.57 13.90
CA ASN A 37 -3.62 49.43 12.44
C ASN A 37 -2.65 48.34 11.99
N THR A 38 -1.59 48.06 12.76
CA THR A 38 -0.64 46.97 12.41
C THR A 38 -1.25 45.57 12.65
N ILE A 39 -2.08 45.43 13.68
CA ILE A 39 -2.82 44.20 13.93
C ILE A 39 -3.82 43.94 12.80
N LEU A 40 -4.54 44.95 12.39
CA LEU A 40 -5.51 44.88 11.29
C LEU A 40 -4.84 44.48 9.96
N LEU A 41 -3.69 45.08 9.65
CA LEU A 41 -2.90 44.70 8.47
C LEU A 41 -2.39 43.28 8.53
N CYS A 42 -1.91 42.78 9.67
CA CYS A 42 -1.48 41.40 9.83
C CYS A 42 -2.62 40.41 9.63
N VAL A 43 -3.80 40.70 10.15
CA VAL A 43 -5.00 39.88 9.96
C VAL A 43 -5.40 39.84 8.48
N LEU A 44 -5.40 41.00 7.79
CA LEU A 44 -5.67 41.07 6.36
C LEU A 44 -4.67 40.24 5.53
N PHE A 45 -3.38 40.33 5.84
CA PHE A 45 -2.36 39.51 5.17
C PHE A 45 -2.56 38.00 5.40
N ILE A 46 -2.96 37.60 6.61
CA ILE A 46 -3.26 36.18 6.92
C ILE A 46 -4.46 35.70 6.09
N PHE A 47 -5.52 36.53 5.96
CA PHE A 47 -6.68 36.17 5.16
C PHE A 47 -6.36 36.06 3.67
N ILE A 48 -5.57 37.03 3.13
CA ILE A 48 -5.12 36.98 1.73
C ILE A 48 -4.26 35.76 1.46
N TYR A 49 -3.34 35.44 2.38
CA TYR A 49 -2.49 34.24 2.27
C TYR A 49 -3.30 32.94 2.36
N ALA A 50 -4.28 32.86 3.26
CA ALA A 50 -5.18 31.74 3.35
C ALA A 50 -6.05 31.57 2.09
N ALA A 51 -6.55 32.67 1.52
CA ALA A 51 -7.32 32.64 0.27
C ALA A 51 -6.45 32.17 -0.91
N TYR A 52 -5.20 32.60 -0.96
CA TYR A 52 -4.24 32.15 -1.97
C TYR A 52 -3.97 30.66 -1.90
N GLN A 53 -3.77 30.11 -0.69
CA GLN A 53 -3.59 28.67 -0.47
C GLN A 53 -4.84 27.85 -0.84
N TYR A 54 -6.03 28.44 -0.66
CA TYR A 54 -7.28 27.78 -1.04
C TYR A 54 -7.42 27.63 -2.56
N GLN A 55 -6.96 28.62 -3.34
CA GLN A 55 -7.00 28.57 -4.80
C GLN A 55 -6.05 27.50 -5.37
N GLU A 56 -4.88 27.28 -4.76
CA GLU A 56 -3.96 26.24 -5.20
C GLU A 56 -4.49 24.82 -4.90
N ALA A 57 -5.25 24.65 -3.83
CA ALA A 57 -5.88 23.37 -3.47
C ALA A 57 -6.95 22.95 -4.50
N ASP A 58 -7.78 23.89 -4.97
CA ASP A 58 -8.81 23.61 -5.98
C ASP A 58 -8.22 23.25 -7.35
N LEU A 59 -7.13 23.88 -7.75
CA LEU A 59 -6.41 23.55 -8.99
C LEU A 59 -5.77 22.15 -8.93
N SER A 60 -5.30 21.73 -7.75
CA SER A 60 -4.73 20.40 -7.54
C SER A 60 -5.79 19.31 -7.62
N ILE A 61 -6.98 19.53 -7.09
CA ILE A 61 -8.09 18.58 -7.14
C ILE A 61 -8.66 18.48 -8.57
N ALA A 62 -8.78 19.59 -9.29
CA ALA A 62 -9.23 19.61 -10.68
C ALA A 62 -8.26 18.82 -11.59
N SER A 63 -6.94 18.94 -11.38
CA SER A 63 -5.95 18.19 -12.15
C SER A 63 -5.95 16.69 -11.85
N LEU A 64 -6.32 16.30 -10.64
CA LEU A 64 -6.44 14.88 -10.23
C LEU A 64 -7.72 14.23 -10.79
N THR A 65 -8.82 14.99 -10.89
CA THR A 65 -10.07 14.51 -11.49
C THR A 65 -9.95 14.38 -13.00
N GLU A 66 -9.25 15.29 -13.68
CA GLU A 66 -9.00 15.21 -15.11
C GLU A 66 -8.07 14.05 -15.47
N LYS A 67 -7.08 13.74 -14.61
CA LYS A 67 -6.20 12.59 -14.79
C LYS A 67 -6.88 11.24 -14.49
N ALA A 68 -7.92 11.23 -13.67
CA ALA A 68 -8.75 10.04 -13.40
C ALA A 68 -9.75 9.75 -14.53
N THR A 69 -10.07 10.74 -15.38
CA THR A 69 -10.89 10.59 -16.58
C THR A 69 -10.05 10.29 -17.82
N GLN A 70 -8.74 10.01 -17.68
CA GLN A 70 -7.99 9.40 -18.76
C GLN A 70 -8.64 8.05 -19.08
N THR A 71 -9.53 8.15 -20.02
CA THR A 71 -10.10 7.15 -20.87
C THR A 71 -9.30 5.86 -20.79
N ILE A 72 -9.89 4.83 -20.16
CA ILE A 72 -9.54 3.46 -20.45
C ILE A 72 -9.87 3.31 -21.93
N THR A 73 -8.90 3.60 -22.80
CA THR A 73 -9.00 3.27 -24.21
C THR A 73 -9.05 1.75 -24.24
N PRO A 74 -10.16 1.12 -24.63
CA PRO A 74 -10.18 -0.33 -24.77
C PRO A 74 -9.11 -0.67 -25.80
N ALA A 75 -8.16 -1.52 -25.43
CA ALA A 75 -7.27 -2.12 -26.41
C ALA A 75 -8.06 -2.68 -27.59
N PRO A 76 -7.53 -2.62 -28.83
CA PRO A 76 -8.29 -2.88 -30.04
C PRO A 76 -9.05 -4.19 -29.94
N ASN A 77 -10.31 -4.11 -30.32
CA ASN A 77 -11.42 -5.05 -30.23
C ASN A 77 -11.06 -6.47 -30.73
N LYS A 78 -10.31 -7.23 -29.90
CA LYS A 78 -10.19 -8.69 -30.08
C LYS A 78 -11.43 -9.33 -29.45
N PRO A 79 -12.04 -10.36 -30.11
CA PRO A 79 -13.19 -11.01 -29.52
C PRO A 79 -12.84 -11.50 -28.11
N ARG A 80 -13.47 -10.90 -27.12
CA ARG A 80 -13.32 -11.32 -25.72
C ARG A 80 -13.83 -12.75 -25.65
N GLY A 81 -12.96 -13.68 -25.26
CA GLY A 81 -13.33 -15.06 -25.01
C GLY A 81 -14.39 -15.16 -23.89
N LYS A 82 -14.89 -16.35 -23.64
CA LYS A 82 -15.81 -16.60 -22.53
C LYS A 82 -15.12 -16.17 -21.23
N ILE A 83 -15.88 -15.50 -20.34
CA ILE A 83 -15.37 -15.08 -19.04
C ILE A 83 -15.75 -16.13 -18.01
N LEU A 84 -14.77 -16.57 -17.23
CA LEU A 84 -14.95 -17.41 -16.05
C LEU A 84 -14.63 -16.56 -14.82
N VAL A 85 -15.62 -16.37 -13.94
CA VAL A 85 -15.46 -15.66 -12.67
C VAL A 85 -15.71 -16.62 -11.53
N GLY A 86 -14.83 -16.63 -10.55
CA GLY A 86 -15.02 -17.47 -9.37
C GLY A 86 -13.87 -17.42 -8.39
N ARG A 87 -14.04 -18.14 -7.31
CA ARG A 87 -13.03 -18.24 -6.26
C ARG A 87 -11.95 -19.24 -6.65
N ILE A 88 -10.69 -18.92 -6.38
CA ILE A 88 -9.57 -19.86 -6.52
C ILE A 88 -9.70 -20.91 -5.42
N THR A 89 -10.06 -22.13 -5.79
CA THR A 89 -10.29 -23.26 -4.88
C THR A 89 -9.02 -24.06 -4.62
N HIS A 90 -8.20 -24.22 -5.65
CA HIS A 90 -6.95 -24.97 -5.58
C HIS A 90 -5.87 -24.32 -6.45
N VAL A 91 -4.59 -24.46 -6.05
CA VAL A 91 -3.43 -24.06 -6.85
C VAL A 91 -2.58 -25.30 -7.07
N ARG A 92 -2.47 -25.73 -8.35
CA ARG A 92 -1.70 -26.91 -8.76
C ARG A 92 -0.22 -26.59 -8.82
N ASP A 93 0.13 -25.51 -9.52
CA ASP A 93 1.48 -25.01 -9.71
C ASP A 93 1.48 -23.48 -9.98
N GLY A 94 2.60 -22.94 -10.48
CA GLY A 94 2.77 -21.50 -10.67
C GLY A 94 1.92 -20.89 -11.78
N ASP A 95 1.52 -21.70 -12.76
CA ASP A 95 0.77 -21.26 -13.94
C ASP A 95 -0.60 -21.94 -14.07
N THR A 96 -1.00 -22.74 -13.09
CA THR A 96 -2.25 -23.48 -13.10
C THR A 96 -2.96 -23.45 -11.76
N PHE A 97 -4.18 -22.97 -11.74
CA PHE A 97 -5.06 -22.99 -10.57
C PHE A 97 -6.50 -23.32 -10.95
N GLU A 98 -7.33 -23.63 -9.96
CA GLU A 98 -8.74 -23.95 -10.17
C GLU A 98 -9.63 -22.80 -9.74
N VAL A 99 -10.54 -22.40 -10.63
CA VAL A 99 -11.58 -21.39 -10.38
C VAL A 99 -12.92 -22.13 -10.23
N ASN A 100 -13.48 -22.15 -9.03
CA ASN A 100 -14.67 -22.94 -8.69
C ASN A 100 -14.55 -24.42 -9.14
N GLY A 101 -13.36 -25.01 -8.96
CA GLY A 101 -13.08 -26.41 -9.38
C GLY A 101 -12.74 -26.59 -10.86
N ILE A 102 -12.83 -25.54 -11.69
CA ILE A 102 -12.45 -25.59 -13.10
C ILE A 102 -10.96 -25.26 -13.22
N PRO A 103 -10.11 -26.19 -13.71
CA PRO A 103 -8.68 -25.93 -13.83
C PRO A 103 -8.40 -24.98 -15.01
N VAL A 104 -7.66 -23.91 -14.70
CA VAL A 104 -7.27 -22.87 -15.62
C VAL A 104 -5.75 -22.81 -15.72
N ARG A 105 -5.21 -22.98 -16.93
CA ARG A 105 -3.82 -22.68 -17.24
C ARG A 105 -3.71 -21.26 -17.73
N ILE A 106 -2.79 -20.51 -17.15
CA ILE A 106 -2.53 -19.12 -17.56
C ILE A 106 -1.85 -19.12 -18.93
N SER A 107 -2.44 -18.40 -19.87
CA SER A 107 -1.88 -18.24 -21.22
C SER A 107 -0.57 -17.46 -21.16
N ALA A 108 0.37 -17.82 -22.04
CA ALA A 108 1.67 -17.16 -22.19
C ALA A 108 2.57 -17.20 -20.94
N LEU A 109 2.21 -17.90 -19.88
CA LEU A 109 3.01 -18.02 -18.68
C LEU A 109 3.76 -19.37 -18.66
N ASP A 110 5.07 -19.32 -18.45
CA ASP A 110 5.94 -20.47 -18.28
C ASP A 110 6.61 -20.41 -16.90
N CYS A 111 6.26 -21.34 -16.03
CA CYS A 111 6.77 -21.43 -14.67
C CYS A 111 7.59 -22.71 -14.48
N PRO A 112 8.61 -22.68 -13.62
CA PRO A 112 9.33 -23.90 -13.26
C PRO A 112 8.40 -24.96 -12.68
N GLU A 113 8.63 -26.20 -13.07
CA GLU A 113 7.87 -27.37 -12.63
C GLU A 113 7.91 -27.55 -11.10
N ASN A 114 6.78 -27.89 -10.50
CA ASN A 114 6.64 -28.06 -9.06
C ASN A 114 7.53 -29.16 -8.46
N SER A 115 8.08 -30.06 -9.29
CA SER A 115 9.09 -31.04 -8.91
C SER A 115 10.44 -30.42 -8.53
N THR A 116 10.71 -29.19 -8.93
CA THR A 116 11.95 -28.46 -8.65
C THR A 116 11.83 -27.55 -7.44
N SER A 117 12.95 -27.20 -6.82
CA SER A 117 12.97 -26.21 -5.72
C SER A 117 12.48 -24.83 -6.14
N ALA A 118 12.77 -24.42 -7.39
CA ALA A 118 12.29 -23.18 -7.97
C ALA A 118 10.76 -23.22 -8.15
N GLY A 119 10.23 -24.30 -8.73
CA GLY A 119 8.79 -24.47 -8.92
C GLY A 119 8.02 -24.51 -7.61
N GLN A 120 8.58 -25.16 -6.56
CA GLN A 120 7.97 -25.14 -5.23
C GLN A 120 7.89 -23.73 -4.63
N LYS A 121 8.89 -22.85 -4.87
CA LYS A 121 8.85 -21.46 -4.45
C LYS A 121 7.76 -20.69 -5.20
N VAL A 122 7.69 -20.86 -6.50
CA VAL A 122 6.67 -20.26 -7.37
C VAL A 122 5.26 -20.70 -6.97
N THR A 123 5.07 -22.02 -6.77
CA THR A 123 3.77 -22.57 -6.33
C THR A 123 3.37 -22.03 -4.95
N ARG A 124 4.31 -21.86 -4.00
CA ARG A 124 4.01 -21.23 -2.71
C ARG A 124 3.58 -19.79 -2.86
N PHE A 125 4.18 -19.02 -3.77
CA PHE A 125 3.76 -17.67 -4.08
C PHE A 125 2.35 -17.66 -4.67
N ALA A 126 2.07 -18.50 -5.66
CA ALA A 126 0.75 -18.64 -6.26
C ALA A 126 -0.34 -19.02 -5.25
N LYS A 127 -0.01 -19.85 -4.24
CA LYS A 127 -0.95 -20.23 -3.17
C LYS A 127 -1.46 -19.08 -2.31
N GLN A 128 -0.79 -17.92 -2.30
CA GLN A 128 -1.26 -16.72 -1.59
C GLN A 128 -2.56 -16.17 -2.18
N PHE A 129 -2.87 -16.50 -3.42
CA PHE A 129 -4.10 -16.09 -4.09
C PHE A 129 -5.28 -17.05 -3.85
N LYS A 130 -5.04 -18.20 -3.20
CA LYS A 130 -6.11 -19.15 -2.87
C LYS A 130 -7.19 -18.47 -2.03
N GLY A 131 -8.44 -18.68 -2.41
CA GLY A 131 -9.60 -18.09 -1.76
C GLY A 131 -10.01 -16.71 -2.32
N GLN A 132 -9.15 -16.05 -3.11
CA GLN A 132 -9.49 -14.81 -3.79
C GLN A 132 -10.34 -15.06 -5.02
N THR A 133 -11.06 -14.03 -5.49
CA THR A 133 -11.83 -14.09 -6.72
C THR A 133 -10.94 -13.79 -7.91
N ALA A 134 -10.95 -14.69 -8.89
CA ALA A 134 -10.32 -14.51 -10.18
C ALA A 134 -11.36 -14.22 -11.26
N VAL A 135 -10.98 -13.35 -12.20
CA VAL A 135 -11.71 -13.09 -13.45
C VAL A 135 -10.82 -13.53 -14.59
N CYS A 136 -11.21 -14.60 -15.28
CA CYS A 136 -10.42 -15.22 -16.34
C CYS A 136 -11.10 -15.06 -17.70
N GLU A 137 -10.40 -14.48 -18.66
CA GLU A 137 -10.81 -14.40 -20.06
C GLU A 137 -10.26 -15.64 -20.78
N LEU A 138 -11.14 -16.57 -21.15
CA LEU A 138 -10.75 -17.83 -21.74
C LEU A 138 -10.46 -17.67 -23.23
N THR A 139 -9.32 -18.19 -23.69
CA THR A 139 -8.92 -18.14 -25.10
C THR A 139 -9.71 -19.09 -26.00
N GLY A 140 -10.48 -20.02 -25.43
CA GLY A 140 -11.13 -21.11 -26.13
C GLY A 140 -10.27 -22.36 -26.31
N ALA A 141 -8.95 -22.23 -26.09
CA ALA A 141 -8.04 -23.37 -26.13
C ALA A 141 -8.19 -24.23 -24.85
N LYS A 142 -7.82 -25.49 -25.00
CA LYS A 142 -7.70 -26.46 -23.88
C LYS A 142 -6.37 -27.15 -23.94
N THR A 143 -5.85 -27.53 -22.80
CA THR A 143 -4.64 -28.34 -22.66
C THR A 143 -4.85 -29.38 -21.55
N TYR A 144 -4.92 -30.64 -21.94
CA TYR A 144 -5.34 -31.74 -21.06
C TYR A 144 -6.74 -31.47 -20.46
N ASP A 145 -6.84 -31.47 -19.13
CA ASP A 145 -8.08 -31.19 -18.37
C ASP A 145 -8.32 -29.69 -18.12
N ARG A 146 -7.42 -28.80 -18.59
CA ARG A 146 -7.41 -27.38 -18.28
C ARG A 146 -7.94 -26.52 -19.40
N VAL A 147 -8.71 -25.49 -19.08
CA VAL A 147 -9.00 -24.39 -20.01
C VAL A 147 -7.85 -23.40 -19.98
N VAL A 148 -7.59 -22.72 -21.10
CA VAL A 148 -6.51 -21.72 -21.20
C VAL A 148 -7.11 -20.31 -21.15
N GLY A 149 -6.50 -19.43 -20.37
CA GLY A 149 -7.00 -18.06 -20.24
C GLY A 149 -6.02 -17.11 -19.61
N TYR A 150 -6.36 -15.83 -19.67
CA TYR A 150 -5.68 -14.75 -18.95
C TYR A 150 -6.54 -14.38 -17.76
N CYS A 151 -5.95 -14.34 -16.57
CA CYS A 151 -6.71 -14.12 -15.34
C CYS A 151 -6.23 -12.86 -14.61
N SER A 152 -7.17 -12.13 -14.05
CA SER A 152 -6.91 -11.03 -13.12
C SER A 152 -7.45 -11.36 -11.72
N ILE A 153 -6.73 -10.93 -10.68
CA ILE A 153 -7.07 -11.11 -9.29
C ILE A 153 -6.91 -9.76 -8.61
N GLY A 154 -7.97 -9.26 -7.97
CA GLY A 154 -7.95 -7.91 -7.38
C GLY A 154 -7.62 -6.81 -8.39
N GLY A 155 -8.05 -6.96 -9.66
CA GLY A 155 -7.80 -6.01 -10.75
C GLY A 155 -6.39 -6.04 -11.34
N LYS A 156 -5.49 -6.90 -10.83
CA LYS A 156 -4.13 -7.07 -11.35
C LYS A 156 -4.04 -8.32 -12.20
N ASP A 157 -3.32 -8.24 -13.33
CA ASP A 157 -3.05 -9.40 -14.16
C ASP A 157 -2.18 -10.40 -13.41
N PHE A 158 -2.66 -11.66 -13.32
CA PHE A 158 -1.98 -12.70 -12.57
C PHE A 158 -0.68 -13.13 -13.26
N GLY A 159 -0.69 -13.32 -14.59
CA GLY A 159 0.50 -13.73 -15.33
C GLY A 159 1.62 -12.70 -15.20
N LYS A 160 1.30 -11.41 -15.38
CA LYS A 160 2.26 -10.32 -15.15
C LYS A 160 2.78 -10.32 -13.72
N THR A 161 1.91 -10.49 -12.73
CA THR A 161 2.32 -10.55 -11.31
C THR A 161 3.29 -11.71 -11.05
N MET A 162 3.03 -12.87 -11.65
CA MET A 162 3.91 -14.04 -11.52
C MET A 162 5.27 -13.81 -12.16
N MET A 163 5.31 -13.19 -13.35
CA MET A 163 6.58 -12.86 -14.03
C MET A 163 7.38 -11.82 -13.26
N ASP A 164 6.73 -10.81 -12.70
CA ASP A 164 7.40 -9.72 -11.97
C ASP A 164 7.93 -10.17 -10.59
N GLN A 165 7.27 -11.14 -9.94
CA GLN A 165 7.55 -11.51 -8.55
C GLN A 165 8.21 -12.89 -8.37
N THR A 166 8.33 -13.66 -9.44
CA THR A 166 8.84 -15.03 -9.38
C THR A 166 9.81 -15.33 -10.53
N SER A 167 10.24 -16.58 -10.65
CA SER A 167 11.04 -17.04 -11.76
C SER A 167 10.24 -17.52 -12.98
N CYS A 168 8.94 -17.23 -13.02
CA CYS A 168 8.13 -17.48 -14.21
C CYS A 168 8.56 -16.54 -15.36
N LYS A 169 8.38 -16.99 -16.59
CA LYS A 169 8.80 -16.28 -17.80
C LYS A 169 7.63 -16.15 -18.78
N LEU A 170 7.75 -15.18 -19.68
CA LEU A 170 6.86 -15.06 -20.81
C LEU A 170 7.12 -16.20 -21.80
N TRP A 171 6.05 -16.91 -22.17
CA TRP A 171 6.08 -17.83 -23.30
C TRP A 171 5.37 -17.20 -24.50
N ALA A 172 6.12 -16.33 -25.21
CA ALA A 172 5.59 -15.46 -26.27
C ALA A 172 4.78 -16.20 -27.35
N LYS A 173 5.15 -17.47 -27.69
CA LYS A 173 4.42 -18.30 -28.65
C LYS A 173 2.95 -18.48 -28.27
N TYR A 174 2.63 -18.47 -26.99
CA TYR A 174 1.27 -18.69 -26.47
C TYR A 174 0.60 -17.40 -25.98
N ASP A 175 1.23 -16.24 -26.22
CA ASP A 175 0.56 -14.95 -26.02
C ASP A 175 -0.32 -14.60 -27.23
N VAL A 176 -1.40 -15.36 -27.35
CA VAL A 176 -2.32 -15.29 -28.50
C VAL A 176 -3.02 -13.95 -28.65
N TRP A 177 -2.99 -13.12 -27.61
CA TRP A 177 -3.60 -11.80 -27.59
C TRP A 177 -2.59 -10.65 -27.47
N ASN A 178 -1.27 -10.93 -27.53
CA ASN A 178 -0.18 -9.95 -27.32
C ASN A 178 -0.46 -9.09 -26.07
N ARG A 179 -0.69 -9.76 -24.95
CA ARG A 179 -1.09 -9.12 -23.71
C ARG A 179 0.12 -8.69 -22.86
N TYR A 180 1.28 -9.29 -23.11
CA TYR A 180 2.52 -9.07 -22.37
C TYR A 180 3.65 -8.49 -23.23
#